data_4203fe4a2981a87772c3011a9ef92d9a
#
_entry.id   4203fe4a2981a87772c3011a9ef92d9a
#
_cell.length_a   1.000
_cell.length_b   1.000
_cell.length_c   1.000
_cell.angle_alpha   90.00
_cell.angle_beta   90.00
_cell.angle_gamma   90.00
#
_symmetry.space_group_name_H-M   'P 1'
#
loop_
_entity.id
_entity.type
_entity.pdbx_description
1 polymer ?
#
loop_
_entity_poly.entity_id
_entity_poly.type
_entity_poly.pdbx_seq_one_letter_code
_entity_poly.pdbx_strand_id
1 'polypeptide(L)'
;MYRKELQTLLSKDSIPNFFFLYGADNFQSELYAEFIKEKYKPDETLKLFFEEYNFTRASDFLSAGSLFSEKKLLEIKTSKKIPTKDLKILVELCKNNTDNFFLLELYDESSKQSDIEKIFSPHFVRFFKANGAKEGVELLSIKAKQLHIEITQNALFTLFTSFDENLYLAASELNKFSGLRVDEKTIEQYCYSLNIGSFESFFEKILKRADFKNELEKILDNFNEIALINSLSSAFYRLFKIALYAKIYGKVDFKELLGYTPPPQVAQNLNEQAFSLKIKHYKEIFNLLLKSEYELKTNSKLAKKEFLIATLLKLARIIKS
;
A
#
# COMPACT_ATOMS: atom_id res chain seq x y z
N MET A 1 2.08 20.55 -10.70
CA MET A 1 3.27 19.78 -11.12
C MET A 1 3.08 18.30 -10.85
N TYR A 2 3.92 17.44 -11.43
CA TYR A 2 3.97 16.01 -11.19
C TYR A 2 5.19 15.62 -10.34
N ARG A 3 5.22 14.36 -9.87
CA ARG A 3 6.30 13.83 -9.01
C ARG A 3 7.72 14.14 -9.50
N LYS A 4 8.00 13.93 -10.80
CA LYS A 4 9.34 14.20 -11.37
C LYS A 4 9.75 15.67 -11.33
N GLU A 5 8.80 16.57 -11.54
CA GLU A 5 9.03 18.01 -11.45
C GLU A 5 9.31 18.43 -10.01
N LEU A 6 8.60 17.83 -9.03
CA LEU A 6 8.89 18.04 -7.61
C LEU A 6 10.29 17.54 -7.24
N GLN A 7 10.69 16.34 -7.70
CA GLN A 7 12.05 15.82 -7.47
C GLN A 7 13.12 16.78 -8.01
N THR A 8 12.91 17.31 -9.21
CA THR A 8 13.82 18.30 -9.80
C THR A 8 13.83 19.61 -9.00
N LEU A 9 12.68 20.02 -8.45
CA LEU A 9 12.61 21.21 -7.61
C LEU A 9 13.35 21.01 -6.28
N LEU A 10 13.18 19.84 -5.65
CA LEU A 10 13.84 19.49 -4.40
C LEU A 10 15.37 19.31 -4.54
N SER A 11 15.91 19.11 -5.74
CA SER A 11 17.35 19.07 -5.97
C SER A 11 18.02 20.47 -6.02
N LYS A 12 17.21 21.56 -6.08
CA LYS A 12 17.72 22.94 -6.06
C LYS A 12 18.10 23.37 -4.64
N ASP A 13 18.91 24.40 -4.50
CA ASP A 13 19.35 24.91 -3.20
C ASP A 13 18.21 25.55 -2.40
N SER A 14 17.30 26.24 -3.07
CA SER A 14 16.12 26.86 -2.47
C SER A 14 14.82 26.24 -3.02
N ILE A 15 13.83 26.14 -2.16
CA ILE A 15 12.49 25.66 -2.52
C ILE A 15 11.44 26.73 -2.18
N PRO A 16 10.29 26.71 -2.84
CA PRO A 16 9.16 27.55 -2.47
C PRO A 16 8.72 27.35 -1.03
N ASN A 17 8.20 28.38 -0.41
CA ASN A 17 7.81 28.37 0.99
C ASN A 17 6.33 28.00 1.24
N PHE A 18 5.64 27.48 0.24
CA PHE A 18 4.35 26.83 0.41
C PHE A 18 4.15 25.73 -0.63
N PHE A 19 3.53 24.62 -0.17
CA PHE A 19 3.20 23.46 -1.03
C PHE A 19 1.83 22.91 -0.72
N PHE A 20 1.17 22.39 -1.76
CA PHE A 20 -0.04 21.59 -1.65
C PHE A 20 0.20 20.22 -2.25
N LEU A 21 0.10 19.17 -1.41
CA LEU A 21 0.26 17.78 -1.79
C LEU A 21 -1.10 17.07 -1.65
N TYR A 22 -1.50 16.34 -2.69
CA TYR A 22 -2.76 15.61 -2.68
C TYR A 22 -2.80 14.52 -3.75
N GLY A 23 -3.81 13.66 -3.73
CA GLY A 23 -4.05 12.65 -4.76
C GLY A 23 -4.41 11.29 -4.21
N ALA A 24 -4.37 10.29 -5.07
CA ALA A 24 -4.78 8.93 -4.76
C ALA A 24 -3.71 8.09 -4.05
N ASP A 25 -2.51 8.63 -3.82
CA ASP A 25 -1.40 7.93 -3.17
C ASP A 25 -0.87 8.74 -1.98
N ASN A 26 -1.43 8.46 -0.81
CA ASN A 26 -1.06 9.11 0.43
C ASN A 26 0.39 8.81 0.84
N PHE A 27 0.91 7.61 0.51
CA PHE A 27 2.31 7.26 0.78
C PHE A 27 3.26 8.23 0.07
N GLN A 28 3.00 8.54 -1.20
CA GLN A 28 3.81 9.53 -1.92
C GLN A 28 3.68 10.92 -1.31
N SER A 29 2.46 11.34 -0.91
CA SER A 29 2.29 12.62 -0.22
C SER A 29 3.18 12.72 1.02
N GLU A 30 3.13 11.73 1.90
CA GLU A 30 3.95 11.72 3.12
C GLU A 30 5.45 11.66 2.83
N LEU A 31 5.87 10.79 1.89
CA LEU A 31 7.26 10.66 1.51
C LEU A 31 7.85 12.01 1.05
N TYR A 32 7.13 12.72 0.19
CA TYR A 32 7.61 14.00 -0.33
C TYR A 32 7.42 15.16 0.65
N ALA A 33 6.42 15.10 1.53
CA ALA A 33 6.30 16.04 2.65
C ALA A 33 7.53 16.00 3.56
N GLU A 34 8.05 14.79 3.87
CA GLU A 34 9.28 14.66 4.66
C GLU A 34 10.48 15.29 3.94
N PHE A 35 10.68 15.04 2.63
CA PHE A 35 11.75 15.68 1.88
C PHE A 35 11.65 17.21 1.83
N ILE A 36 10.43 17.76 1.71
CA ILE A 36 10.19 19.19 1.77
C ILE A 36 10.60 19.74 3.15
N LYS A 37 10.21 19.09 4.24
CA LYS A 37 10.56 19.48 5.62
C LYS A 37 12.06 19.40 5.87
N GLU A 38 12.70 18.32 5.48
CA GLU A 38 14.16 18.15 5.56
C GLU A 38 14.94 19.26 4.82
N LYS A 39 14.41 19.67 3.66
CA LYS A 39 15.02 20.75 2.87
C LYS A 39 14.80 22.12 3.50
N TYR A 40 13.62 22.37 4.03
CA TYR A 40 13.27 23.66 4.63
C TYR A 40 13.96 23.90 5.98
N LYS A 41 14.10 22.86 6.80
CA LYS A 41 14.71 22.88 8.14
C LYS A 41 14.09 23.98 9.03
N PRO A 42 12.82 23.86 9.42
CA PRO A 42 12.16 24.82 10.27
C PRO A 42 12.72 24.79 11.70
N ASP A 43 12.79 25.96 12.33
CA ASP A 43 13.13 26.10 13.75
C ASP A 43 11.92 25.82 14.64
N GLU A 44 10.70 26.20 14.16
CA GLU A 44 9.45 25.99 14.85
C GLU A 44 8.40 25.38 13.92
N THR A 45 7.62 24.40 14.41
CA THR A 45 6.59 23.73 13.61
C THR A 45 5.27 23.67 14.36
N LEU A 46 4.20 24.18 13.75
CA LEU A 46 2.82 23.95 14.17
C LEU A 46 2.20 22.86 13.29
N LYS A 47 1.77 21.76 13.93
CA LYS A 47 1.06 20.65 13.29
C LYS A 47 -0.42 20.72 13.61
N LEU A 48 -1.26 20.69 12.59
CA LEU A 48 -2.71 20.66 12.72
C LEU A 48 -3.24 19.51 11.86
N PHE A 49 -3.54 18.38 12.50
CA PHE A 49 -3.90 17.16 11.82
C PHE A 49 -5.38 16.85 11.95
N PHE A 50 -6.04 16.57 10.83
CA PHE A 50 -7.43 16.16 10.72
C PHE A 50 -8.42 17.09 11.42
N GLU A 51 -8.98 16.71 12.56
CA GLU A 51 -9.97 17.48 13.30
C GLU A 51 -9.35 18.65 14.10
N GLU A 52 -8.02 18.73 14.16
CA GLU A 52 -7.31 19.78 14.88
C GLU A 52 -7.21 21.10 14.11
N TYR A 53 -7.63 21.11 12.82
CA TYR A 53 -7.57 22.32 12.02
C TYR A 53 -8.35 23.46 12.66
N ASN A 54 -7.66 24.56 12.88
CA ASN A 54 -8.21 25.80 13.40
C ASN A 54 -7.55 27.00 12.68
N PHE A 55 -8.33 27.75 11.93
CA PHE A 55 -7.83 28.86 11.14
C PHE A 55 -7.15 29.93 11.97
N THR A 56 -7.76 30.36 13.10
CA THR A 56 -7.20 31.40 13.97
C THR A 56 -5.83 30.98 14.47
N ARG A 57 -5.71 29.75 14.98
CA ARG A 57 -4.42 29.22 15.45
C ARG A 57 -3.36 29.13 14.34
N ALA A 58 -3.75 28.73 13.13
CA ALA A 58 -2.86 28.67 11.97
C ALA A 58 -2.38 30.06 11.54
N SER A 59 -3.32 31.02 11.46
CA SER A 59 -3.05 32.41 11.07
C SER A 59 -2.18 33.14 12.10
N ASP A 60 -2.52 32.99 13.39
CA ASP A 60 -1.75 33.61 14.47
C ASP A 60 -0.32 33.09 14.50
N PHE A 61 -0.11 31.79 14.29
CA PHE A 61 1.24 31.18 14.22
C PHE A 61 2.10 31.78 13.12
N LEU A 62 1.57 31.96 11.92
CA LEU A 62 2.31 32.56 10.80
C LEU A 62 2.45 34.08 10.91
N SER A 63 1.51 34.76 11.60
CA SER A 63 1.53 36.22 11.77
C SER A 63 2.39 36.67 12.92
N ALA A 64 2.58 35.84 13.95
CA ALA A 64 3.36 36.18 15.12
C ALA A 64 4.82 36.42 14.74
N GLY A 65 5.34 37.60 15.04
CA GLY A 65 6.77 37.87 15.02
C GLY A 65 7.47 37.00 16.07
N SER A 66 8.53 36.31 15.70
CA SER A 66 9.36 35.58 16.67
C SER A 66 10.62 36.35 16.95
N LEU A 67 10.98 36.43 18.24
CA LEU A 67 12.25 37.02 18.69
C LEU A 67 13.42 36.01 18.59
N PHE A 68 13.09 34.71 18.44
CA PHE A 68 14.09 33.63 18.56
C PHE A 68 14.01 32.56 17.46
N SER A 69 12.93 32.47 16.67
CA SER A 69 12.81 31.51 15.57
C SER A 69 12.79 32.23 14.24
N GLU A 70 13.69 31.84 13.36
CA GLU A 70 13.80 32.44 12.05
C GLU A 70 12.83 31.78 11.06
N LYS A 71 12.72 30.42 11.08
CA LYS A 71 11.90 29.66 10.13
C LYS A 71 10.75 28.93 10.80
N LYS A 72 9.53 29.22 10.36
CA LYS A 72 8.31 28.59 10.87
C LYS A 72 7.68 27.69 9.83
N LEU A 73 7.23 26.51 10.26
CA LEU A 73 6.46 25.59 9.43
C LEU A 73 5.05 25.39 9.98
N LEU A 74 4.06 25.74 9.20
CA LEU A 74 2.68 25.29 9.38
C LEU A 74 2.45 24.04 8.56
N GLU A 75 2.27 22.88 9.22
CA GLU A 75 1.94 21.59 8.60
C GLU A 75 0.47 21.25 8.86
N ILE A 76 -0.33 21.15 7.81
CA ILE A 76 -1.74 20.77 7.89
C ILE A 76 -1.95 19.48 7.12
N LYS A 77 -2.47 18.45 7.80
CA LYS A 77 -2.94 17.19 7.19
C LYS A 77 -4.45 17.07 7.40
N THR A 78 -5.22 16.90 6.34
CA THR A 78 -6.67 16.82 6.44
C THR A 78 -7.27 15.90 5.38
N SER A 79 -8.42 15.30 5.69
CA SER A 79 -9.30 14.63 4.74
C SER A 79 -10.49 15.50 4.31
N LYS A 80 -10.66 16.68 4.93
CA LYS A 80 -11.73 17.62 4.65
C LYS A 80 -11.20 18.85 3.91
N LYS A 81 -12.00 19.39 3.01
CA LYS A 81 -11.64 20.64 2.33
C LYS A 81 -11.61 21.80 3.31
N ILE A 82 -10.51 22.53 3.29
CA ILE A 82 -10.38 23.81 4.00
C ILE A 82 -11.02 24.92 3.14
N PRO A 83 -11.70 25.89 3.74
CA PRO A 83 -12.25 27.03 3.01
C PRO A 83 -11.16 27.74 2.21
N THR A 84 -11.43 28.02 0.94
CA THR A 84 -10.48 28.69 0.04
C THR A 84 -10.08 30.07 0.51
N LYS A 85 -10.95 30.76 1.26
CA LYS A 85 -10.65 32.06 1.89
C LYS A 85 -9.50 31.91 2.90
N ASP A 86 -9.55 30.90 3.74
CA ASP A 86 -8.54 30.66 4.77
C ASP A 86 -7.18 30.31 4.11
N LEU A 87 -7.21 29.42 3.11
CA LEU A 87 -6.00 29.04 2.37
C LEU A 87 -5.32 30.23 1.68
N LYS A 88 -6.11 31.15 1.10
CA LYS A 88 -5.55 32.37 0.48
C LYS A 88 -4.81 33.22 1.50
N ILE A 89 -5.36 33.41 2.69
CA ILE A 89 -4.72 34.18 3.76
C ILE A 89 -3.42 33.49 4.19
N LEU A 90 -3.43 32.19 4.46
CA LEU A 90 -2.23 31.46 4.88
C LEU A 90 -1.12 31.49 3.84
N VAL A 91 -1.45 31.31 2.54
CA VAL A 91 -0.47 31.44 1.44
C VAL A 91 0.07 32.86 1.34
N GLU A 92 -0.77 33.89 1.53
CA GLU A 92 -0.34 35.29 1.50
C GLU A 92 0.62 35.62 2.64
N LEU A 93 0.38 35.08 3.84
CA LEU A 93 1.33 35.22 4.97
C LEU A 93 2.68 34.62 4.67
N CYS A 94 2.74 33.53 3.87
CA CYS A 94 4.00 32.95 3.42
C CYS A 94 4.66 33.78 2.32
N LYS A 95 3.88 34.38 1.39
CA LYS A 95 4.44 35.26 0.34
C LYS A 95 5.04 36.53 0.91
N ASN A 96 4.44 37.07 1.99
CA ASN A 96 4.88 38.30 2.64
C ASN A 96 6.07 38.09 3.57
N ASN A 97 6.30 36.82 4.01
CA ASN A 97 7.45 36.47 4.84
C ASN A 97 8.05 35.13 4.36
N THR A 98 9.26 35.17 3.82
CA THR A 98 9.96 33.99 3.27
C THR A 98 10.40 32.99 4.34
N ASP A 99 10.41 33.39 5.61
CA ASP A 99 10.70 32.52 6.76
C ASP A 99 9.47 31.75 7.24
N ASN A 100 8.29 32.09 6.73
CA ASN A 100 7.08 31.31 6.92
C ASN A 100 6.97 30.23 5.85
N PHE A 101 6.68 29.01 6.28
CA PHE A 101 6.47 27.89 5.38
C PHE A 101 5.10 27.24 5.66
N PHE A 102 4.38 26.91 4.57
CA PHE A 102 3.09 26.26 4.68
C PHE A 102 3.06 24.99 3.82
N LEU A 103 2.82 23.84 4.48
CA LEU A 103 2.64 22.54 3.84
C LEU A 103 1.24 22.04 4.10
N LEU A 104 0.46 21.88 3.03
CA LEU A 104 -0.88 21.31 3.06
C LEU A 104 -0.87 19.93 2.41
N GLU A 105 -1.28 18.91 3.17
CA GLU A 105 -1.54 17.55 2.67
C GLU A 105 -3.05 17.27 2.75
N LEU A 106 -3.68 16.98 1.60
CA LEU A 106 -5.09 16.62 1.52
C LEU A 106 -5.24 15.16 1.13
N TYR A 107 -5.74 14.36 2.06
CA TYR A 107 -6.03 12.94 1.90
C TYR A 107 -7.44 12.73 1.34
N ASP A 108 -7.67 13.18 0.11
CA ASP A 108 -8.93 12.98 -0.64
C ASP A 108 -8.58 12.29 -1.96
N GLU A 109 -8.95 11.01 -2.07
CA GLU A 109 -8.60 10.17 -3.22
C GLU A 109 -9.35 10.54 -4.51
N SER A 110 -10.44 11.28 -4.45
CA SER A 110 -11.47 11.18 -5.47
C SER A 110 -11.45 12.27 -6.54
N SER A 111 -10.93 13.47 -6.31
CA SER A 111 -11.18 14.56 -7.25
C SER A 111 -10.02 15.52 -7.46
N LYS A 112 -9.98 16.13 -8.66
CA LYS A 112 -9.11 17.25 -8.94
C LYS A 112 -9.54 18.45 -8.08
N GLN A 113 -8.58 19.04 -7.35
CA GLN A 113 -8.79 20.14 -6.41
C GLN A 113 -8.52 21.51 -7.06
N SER A 114 -9.18 21.79 -8.20
CA SER A 114 -8.87 22.94 -9.06
C SER A 114 -8.86 24.29 -8.35
N ASP A 115 -9.71 24.48 -7.34
CA ASP A 115 -9.80 25.75 -6.62
C ASP A 115 -8.62 25.94 -5.67
N ILE A 116 -8.19 24.86 -5.02
CA ILE A 116 -7.00 24.85 -4.14
C ILE A 116 -5.73 24.94 -4.99
N GLU A 117 -5.67 24.19 -6.11
CA GLU A 117 -4.54 24.26 -7.06
C GLU A 117 -4.25 25.69 -7.51
N LYS A 118 -5.29 26.49 -7.82
CA LYS A 118 -5.14 27.88 -8.22
C LYS A 118 -4.48 28.75 -7.14
N ILE A 119 -4.77 28.49 -5.86
CA ILE A 119 -4.22 29.23 -4.73
C ILE A 119 -2.72 28.92 -4.56
N PHE A 120 -2.35 27.64 -4.69
CA PHE A 120 -0.98 27.16 -4.53
C PHE A 120 -0.15 27.21 -5.81
N SER A 121 -0.73 27.56 -6.96
CA SER A 121 -0.03 27.56 -8.25
C SER A 121 1.26 28.39 -8.22
N PRO A 122 2.37 27.85 -8.75
CA PRO A 122 2.56 26.54 -9.38
C PRO A 122 2.97 25.40 -8.41
N HIS A 123 2.96 25.64 -7.11
CA HIS A 123 3.55 24.77 -6.07
C HIS A 123 2.54 23.76 -5.51
N PHE A 124 1.85 23.02 -6.38
CA PHE A 124 1.00 21.91 -5.99
C PHE A 124 1.38 20.64 -6.72
N VAL A 125 1.22 19.50 -6.07
CA VAL A 125 1.53 18.18 -6.63
C VAL A 125 0.37 17.24 -6.44
N ARG A 126 -0.06 16.61 -7.53
CA ARG A 126 -1.04 15.54 -7.49
C ARG A 126 -0.35 14.19 -7.67
N PHE A 127 -0.48 13.31 -6.68
CA PHE A 127 0.06 11.97 -6.73
C PHE A 127 -0.98 10.97 -7.25
N PHE A 128 -0.52 10.05 -8.09
CA PHE A 128 -1.30 8.93 -8.59
C PHE A 128 -0.74 7.64 -7.99
N LYS A 129 -1.59 6.63 -7.81
CA LYS A 129 -1.14 5.32 -7.33
C LYS A 129 -0.03 4.79 -8.21
N ALA A 130 0.96 4.15 -7.60
CA ALA A 130 2.08 3.56 -8.31
C ALA A 130 1.57 2.58 -9.39
N ASN A 131 2.15 2.67 -10.58
CA ASN A 131 1.76 1.82 -11.71
C ASN A 131 2.66 0.57 -11.76
N GLY A 132 2.28 -0.44 -10.95
CA GLY A 132 2.96 -1.73 -10.90
C GLY A 132 4.27 -1.74 -10.11
N ALA A 133 4.88 -2.92 -10.07
CA ALA A 133 6.01 -3.21 -9.20
C ALA A 133 7.26 -2.33 -9.45
N LYS A 134 7.52 -1.94 -10.70
CA LYS A 134 8.67 -1.09 -11.02
C LYS A 134 8.60 0.26 -10.31
N GLU A 135 7.46 0.91 -10.35
CA GLU A 135 7.26 2.20 -9.70
C GLU A 135 7.19 2.07 -8.18
N GLY A 136 6.57 1.01 -7.67
CA GLY A 136 6.56 0.69 -6.25
C GLY A 136 7.95 0.49 -5.67
N VAL A 137 8.79 -0.29 -6.33
CA VAL A 137 10.20 -0.52 -5.96
C VAL A 137 11.02 0.78 -6.03
N GLU A 138 10.78 1.63 -7.04
CA GLU A 138 11.42 2.95 -7.12
C GLU A 138 11.08 3.81 -5.89
N LEU A 139 9.81 3.88 -5.49
CA LEU A 139 9.37 4.63 -4.32
C LEU A 139 9.94 4.07 -3.01
N LEU A 140 9.97 2.76 -2.85
CA LEU A 140 10.63 2.13 -1.70
C LEU A 140 12.14 2.39 -1.68
N SER A 141 12.82 2.41 -2.86
CA SER A 141 14.23 2.78 -2.95
C SER A 141 14.49 4.21 -2.50
N ILE A 142 13.59 5.15 -2.84
CA ILE A 142 13.67 6.53 -2.36
C ILE A 142 13.53 6.56 -0.83
N LYS A 143 12.55 5.84 -0.26
CA LYS A 143 12.37 5.75 1.21
C LYS A 143 13.57 5.11 1.91
N ALA A 144 14.11 4.03 1.35
CA ALA A 144 15.30 3.37 1.89
C ALA A 144 16.52 4.31 1.93
N LYS A 145 16.73 5.11 0.87
CA LYS A 145 17.78 6.13 0.85
C LYS A 145 17.59 7.19 1.92
N GLN A 146 16.36 7.66 2.13
CA GLN A 146 16.02 8.60 3.20
C GLN A 146 16.37 8.03 4.58
N LEU A 147 16.15 6.73 4.77
CA LEU A 147 16.47 6.01 6.00
C LEU A 147 17.93 5.54 6.09
N HIS A 148 18.78 5.89 5.11
CA HIS A 148 20.18 5.46 5.02
C HIS A 148 20.37 3.94 5.07
N ILE A 149 19.48 3.17 4.42
CA ILE A 149 19.51 1.72 4.36
C ILE A 149 20.13 1.25 3.04
N GLU A 150 21.15 0.39 3.14
CA GLU A 150 21.72 -0.30 1.98
C GLU A 150 20.89 -1.54 1.64
N ILE A 151 20.09 -1.48 0.59
CA ILE A 151 19.18 -2.56 0.17
C ILE A 151 19.27 -2.83 -1.33
N THR A 152 19.26 -4.10 -1.71
CA THR A 152 19.29 -4.49 -3.13
C THR A 152 17.94 -4.26 -3.81
N GLN A 153 17.94 -4.09 -5.14
CA GLN A 153 16.70 -3.93 -5.91
C GLN A 153 15.80 -5.16 -5.81
N ASN A 154 16.40 -6.34 -5.78
CA ASN A 154 15.65 -7.59 -5.60
C ASN A 154 15.02 -7.67 -4.21
N ALA A 155 15.74 -7.29 -3.15
CA ALA A 155 15.18 -7.22 -1.80
C ALA A 155 14.00 -6.23 -1.70
N LEU A 156 14.09 -5.07 -2.37
CA LEU A 156 12.98 -4.12 -2.46
C LEU A 156 11.78 -4.72 -3.22
N PHE A 157 12.03 -5.45 -4.29
CA PHE A 157 10.98 -6.16 -5.03
C PHE A 157 10.32 -7.23 -4.17
N THR A 158 11.12 -8.06 -3.50
CA THR A 158 10.64 -9.08 -2.54
C THR A 158 9.83 -8.43 -1.43
N LEU A 159 10.31 -7.33 -0.84
CA LEU A 159 9.60 -6.58 0.18
C LEU A 159 8.25 -6.06 -0.32
N PHE A 160 8.22 -5.43 -1.50
CA PHE A 160 7.01 -4.87 -2.10
C PHE A 160 5.95 -5.95 -2.37
N THR A 161 6.36 -7.06 -3.00
CA THR A 161 5.46 -8.17 -3.31
C THR A 161 5.01 -8.94 -2.06
N SER A 162 5.85 -9.04 -1.03
CA SER A 162 5.51 -9.68 0.24
C SER A 162 4.40 -8.96 1.02
N PHE A 163 4.14 -7.70 0.71
CA PHE A 163 3.08 -6.90 1.32
C PHE A 163 1.93 -6.57 0.34
N ASP A 164 1.72 -7.42 -0.66
CA ASP A 164 0.62 -7.30 -1.64
C ASP A 164 0.62 -5.93 -2.35
N GLU A 165 1.82 -5.48 -2.72
CA GLU A 165 2.04 -4.18 -3.37
C GLU A 165 1.59 -2.96 -2.53
N ASN A 166 1.42 -3.13 -1.22
CA ASN A 166 1.07 -2.06 -0.31
C ASN A 166 2.33 -1.29 0.12
N LEU A 167 2.51 -0.10 -0.45
CA LEU A 167 3.67 0.76 -0.19
C LEU A 167 3.81 1.16 1.29
N TYR A 168 2.71 1.42 2.00
CA TYR A 168 2.77 1.77 3.42
C TYR A 168 3.33 0.63 4.27
N LEU A 169 2.79 -0.58 4.07
CA LEU A 169 3.23 -1.75 4.82
C LEU A 169 4.69 -2.09 4.49
N ALA A 170 5.04 -2.13 3.20
CA ALA A 170 6.40 -2.39 2.77
C ALA A 170 7.39 -1.33 3.30
N ALA A 171 7.03 -0.05 3.26
CA ALA A 171 7.88 1.02 3.76
C ALA A 171 8.02 1.01 5.29
N SER A 172 6.98 0.61 6.03
CA SER A 172 7.07 0.49 7.49
C SER A 172 8.10 -0.55 7.93
N GLU A 173 8.26 -1.61 7.16
CA GLU A 173 9.25 -2.66 7.42
C GLU A 173 10.68 -2.17 7.24
N LEU A 174 10.93 -1.19 6.36
CA LEU A 174 12.27 -0.62 6.16
C LEU A 174 12.87 -0.09 7.46
N ASN A 175 12.07 0.45 8.37
CA ASN A 175 12.56 0.98 9.64
C ASN A 175 13.29 -0.06 10.51
N LYS A 176 13.02 -1.36 10.30
CA LYS A 176 13.68 -2.46 11.03
C LYS A 176 15.14 -2.67 10.60
N PHE A 177 15.51 -2.16 9.44
CA PHE A 177 16.80 -2.43 8.79
C PHE A 177 17.83 -1.33 8.95
N SER A 178 17.62 -0.37 9.83
CA SER A 178 18.59 0.71 10.09
C SER A 178 19.95 0.14 10.45
N GLY A 179 20.99 0.51 9.70
CA GLY A 179 22.36 0.06 9.89
C GLY A 179 22.67 -1.34 9.37
N LEU A 180 21.73 -2.00 8.69
CA LEU A 180 21.92 -3.33 8.11
C LEU A 180 22.10 -3.23 6.59
N ARG A 181 22.85 -4.19 6.04
CA ARG A 181 22.86 -4.46 4.61
C ARG A 181 21.78 -5.49 4.29
N VAL A 182 20.83 -5.12 3.44
CA VAL A 182 19.60 -5.89 3.22
C VAL A 182 19.61 -6.54 1.84
N ASP A 183 19.57 -7.86 1.83
CA ASP A 183 19.34 -8.69 0.66
C ASP A 183 17.99 -9.44 0.78
N GLU A 184 17.66 -10.28 -0.19
CA GLU A 184 16.41 -11.05 -0.21
C GLU A 184 16.28 -11.97 1.01
N LYS A 185 17.37 -12.59 1.42
CA LYS A 185 17.38 -13.50 2.59
C LYS A 185 17.10 -12.75 3.88
N THR A 186 17.62 -11.53 3.99
CA THR A 186 17.35 -10.63 5.12
C THR A 186 15.87 -10.29 5.18
N ILE A 187 15.22 -9.99 4.03
CA ILE A 187 13.77 -9.74 3.98
C ILE A 187 13.00 -10.99 4.43
N GLU A 188 13.31 -12.16 3.90
CA GLU A 188 12.65 -13.42 4.27
C GLU A 188 12.80 -13.76 5.76
N GLN A 189 13.90 -13.38 6.37
CA GLN A 189 14.19 -13.68 7.78
C GLN A 189 13.52 -12.70 8.76
N TYR A 190 13.47 -11.41 8.43
CA TYR A 190 13.07 -10.35 9.37
C TYR A 190 11.72 -9.70 9.04
N CYS A 191 11.26 -9.78 7.80
CA CYS A 191 9.92 -9.34 7.48
C CYS A 191 8.96 -10.51 7.70
N TYR A 192 8.07 -10.34 8.66
CA TYR A 192 6.85 -11.13 8.68
C TYR A 192 6.02 -10.67 7.47
N SER A 193 6.41 -11.17 6.28
CA SER A 193 5.55 -11.02 5.11
C SER A 193 4.14 -11.44 5.51
N LEU A 194 3.13 -10.90 4.89
CA LEU A 194 1.77 -11.46 4.97
C LEU A 194 1.76 -12.87 4.34
N ASN A 195 2.86 -13.60 4.47
CA ASN A 195 3.14 -14.97 4.03
C ASN A 195 2.60 -15.32 2.62
N ILE A 196 2.56 -14.32 1.72
CA ILE A 196 2.04 -14.51 0.37
C ILE A 196 2.90 -15.52 -0.37
N GLY A 197 4.22 -15.44 -0.25
CA GLY A 197 5.11 -16.43 -0.83
C GLY A 197 4.91 -17.84 -0.28
N SER A 198 4.67 -17.99 1.03
CA SER A 198 4.36 -19.28 1.63
C SER A 198 2.93 -19.74 1.29
N PHE A 199 1.94 -18.82 1.25
CA PHE A 199 0.58 -19.13 0.84
C PHE A 199 0.49 -19.48 -0.65
N GLU A 200 1.15 -18.74 -1.53
CA GLU A 200 1.16 -19.05 -2.96
C GLU A 200 1.83 -20.40 -3.25
N SER A 201 2.97 -20.67 -2.64
CA SER A 201 3.64 -21.99 -2.74
C SER A 201 2.75 -23.12 -2.21
N PHE A 202 2.09 -22.91 -1.07
CA PHE A 202 1.14 -23.85 -0.50
C PHE A 202 -0.07 -24.05 -1.42
N PHE A 203 -0.68 -22.97 -1.92
CA PHE A 203 -1.82 -23.00 -2.80
C PHE A 203 -1.49 -23.70 -4.14
N GLU A 204 -0.33 -23.41 -4.70
CA GLU A 204 0.17 -24.07 -5.91
C GLU A 204 0.34 -25.59 -5.70
N LYS A 205 0.90 -26.00 -4.55
CA LYS A 205 1.04 -27.43 -4.20
C LYS A 205 -0.32 -28.11 -4.04
N ILE A 206 -1.32 -27.44 -3.45
CA ILE A 206 -2.69 -27.95 -3.38
C ILE A 206 -3.24 -28.17 -4.79
N LEU A 207 -3.12 -27.19 -5.69
CA LEU A 207 -3.59 -27.28 -7.07
C LEU A 207 -2.86 -28.37 -7.85
N LYS A 208 -1.53 -28.48 -7.69
CA LYS A 208 -0.68 -29.52 -8.32
C LYS A 208 -0.79 -30.89 -7.64
N ARG A 209 -1.53 -30.98 -6.52
CA ARG A 209 -1.70 -32.24 -5.76
C ARG A 209 -0.38 -32.79 -5.19
N ALA A 210 0.56 -31.87 -4.94
CA ALA A 210 1.84 -32.19 -4.30
C ALA A 210 1.70 -32.25 -2.78
N ASP A 211 2.71 -32.77 -2.10
CA ASP A 211 2.77 -32.73 -0.65
C ASP A 211 2.96 -31.28 -0.19
N PHE A 212 2.05 -30.80 0.66
CA PHE A 212 2.00 -29.44 1.20
C PHE A 212 2.22 -29.37 2.72
N LYS A 213 2.61 -30.47 3.34
CA LYS A 213 2.69 -30.56 4.81
C LYS A 213 3.68 -29.54 5.40
N ASN A 214 4.86 -29.43 4.82
CA ASN A 214 5.89 -28.50 5.30
C ASN A 214 5.47 -27.02 5.13
N GLU A 215 4.79 -26.70 4.02
CA GLU A 215 4.26 -25.36 3.80
C GLU A 215 3.11 -25.05 4.74
N LEU A 216 2.25 -26.03 5.03
CA LEU A 216 1.15 -25.88 5.97
C LEU A 216 1.67 -25.59 7.38
N GLU A 217 2.69 -26.30 7.85
CA GLU A 217 3.30 -26.06 9.16
C GLU A 217 3.84 -24.61 9.24
N LYS A 218 4.59 -24.16 8.24
CA LYS A 218 5.11 -22.78 8.18
C LYS A 218 4.01 -21.73 8.15
N ILE A 219 2.90 -22.01 7.46
CA ILE A 219 1.76 -21.08 7.38
C ILE A 219 1.05 -20.99 8.73
N LEU A 220 0.84 -22.10 9.42
CA LEU A 220 0.15 -22.13 10.70
C LEU A 220 0.93 -21.48 11.85
N ASP A 221 2.22 -21.24 11.68
CA ASP A 221 2.99 -20.43 12.62
C ASP A 221 2.59 -18.94 12.59
N ASN A 222 1.98 -18.47 11.47
CA ASN A 222 1.66 -17.07 11.25
C ASN A 222 0.18 -16.79 10.95
N PHE A 223 -0.58 -17.82 10.55
CA PHE A 223 -2.02 -17.72 10.26
C PHE A 223 -2.82 -18.59 11.21
N ASN A 224 -3.93 -18.05 11.70
CA ASN A 224 -4.91 -18.92 12.31
C ASN A 224 -5.72 -19.68 11.23
N GLU A 225 -6.38 -20.75 11.62
CA GLU A 225 -7.10 -21.67 10.73
C GLU A 225 -8.21 -20.96 9.93
N ILE A 226 -8.88 -19.97 10.54
CA ILE A 226 -9.95 -19.20 9.89
C ILE A 226 -9.36 -18.29 8.82
N ALA A 227 -8.24 -17.61 9.10
CA ALA A 227 -7.57 -16.75 8.14
C ALA A 227 -7.09 -17.55 6.91
N LEU A 228 -6.57 -18.78 7.13
CA LEU A 228 -6.16 -19.65 6.03
C LEU A 228 -7.33 -20.10 5.16
N ILE A 229 -8.49 -20.47 5.76
CA ILE A 229 -9.70 -20.81 5.00
C ILE A 229 -10.18 -19.61 4.17
N ASN A 230 -10.13 -18.38 4.72
CA ASN A 230 -10.54 -17.18 4.00
C ASN A 230 -9.58 -16.86 2.83
N SER A 231 -8.29 -17.04 3.02
CA SER A 231 -7.29 -16.87 1.96
C SER A 231 -7.50 -17.88 0.83
N LEU A 232 -7.78 -19.15 1.16
CA LEU A 232 -8.13 -20.17 0.18
C LEU A 232 -9.41 -19.81 -0.59
N SER A 233 -10.44 -19.35 0.13
CA SER A 233 -11.70 -18.93 -0.49
C SER A 233 -11.50 -17.80 -1.48
N SER A 234 -10.70 -16.79 -1.13
CA SER A 234 -10.36 -15.67 -1.99
C SER A 234 -9.55 -16.09 -3.21
N ALA A 235 -8.57 -16.99 -3.04
CA ALA A 235 -7.75 -17.49 -4.13
C ALA A 235 -8.59 -18.30 -5.14
N PHE A 236 -9.43 -19.22 -4.65
CA PHE A 236 -10.35 -19.98 -5.53
C PHE A 236 -11.39 -19.09 -6.19
N TYR A 237 -11.88 -18.05 -5.51
CA TYR A 237 -12.82 -17.10 -6.11
C TYR A 237 -12.17 -16.30 -7.28
N ARG A 238 -10.92 -15.90 -7.13
CA ARG A 238 -10.16 -15.27 -8.21
C ARG A 238 -10.06 -16.20 -9.44
N LEU A 239 -9.69 -17.47 -9.24
CA LEU A 239 -9.60 -18.45 -10.32
C LEU A 239 -10.98 -18.74 -10.95
N PHE A 240 -12.03 -18.85 -10.12
CA PHE A 240 -13.39 -19.05 -10.59
C PHE A 240 -13.87 -17.92 -11.51
N LYS A 241 -13.62 -16.66 -11.13
CA LYS A 241 -13.94 -15.50 -11.98
C LYS A 241 -13.29 -15.60 -13.36
N ILE A 242 -12.01 -15.98 -13.41
CA ILE A 242 -11.26 -16.14 -14.67
C ILE A 242 -11.88 -17.28 -15.51
N ALA A 243 -12.12 -18.45 -14.91
CA ALA A 243 -12.70 -19.60 -15.59
C ALA A 243 -14.13 -19.34 -16.10
N LEU A 244 -14.94 -18.65 -15.31
CA LEU A 244 -16.32 -18.31 -15.69
C LEU A 244 -16.34 -17.27 -16.81
N TYR A 245 -15.52 -16.23 -16.72
CA TYR A 245 -15.42 -15.19 -17.73
C TYR A 245 -14.98 -15.78 -19.09
N ALA A 246 -13.95 -16.61 -19.07
CA ALA A 246 -13.50 -17.31 -20.28
C ALA A 246 -14.59 -18.20 -20.90
N LYS A 247 -15.40 -18.86 -20.04
CA LYS A 247 -16.51 -19.70 -20.50
C LYS A 247 -17.64 -18.88 -21.17
N ILE A 248 -17.89 -17.67 -20.68
CA ILE A 248 -18.96 -16.79 -21.22
C ILE A 248 -18.49 -16.07 -22.48
N TYR A 249 -17.27 -15.51 -22.47
CA TYR A 249 -16.80 -14.62 -23.53
C TYR A 249 -15.77 -15.23 -24.48
N GLY A 250 -15.34 -16.48 -24.26
CA GLY A 250 -14.34 -17.17 -25.07
C GLY A 250 -12.90 -16.64 -24.96
N LYS A 251 -12.66 -15.61 -24.13
CA LYS A 251 -11.36 -15.00 -23.86
C LYS A 251 -11.29 -14.52 -22.43
N VAL A 252 -10.09 -14.19 -21.94
CA VAL A 252 -9.89 -13.59 -20.60
C VAL A 252 -9.46 -12.14 -20.77
N ASP A 253 -10.19 -11.22 -20.15
CA ASP A 253 -9.79 -9.83 -19.99
C ASP A 253 -9.42 -9.57 -18.51
N PHE A 254 -8.12 -9.59 -18.23
CA PHE A 254 -7.62 -9.41 -16.88
C PHE A 254 -7.88 -8.01 -16.34
N LYS A 255 -7.88 -6.99 -17.23
CA LYS A 255 -8.13 -5.60 -16.80
C LYS A 255 -9.56 -5.44 -16.28
N GLU A 256 -10.53 -6.07 -16.93
CA GLU A 256 -11.92 -6.06 -16.48
C GLU A 256 -12.11 -6.90 -15.21
N LEU A 257 -11.44 -8.07 -15.11
CA LEU A 257 -11.61 -9.00 -14.00
C LEU A 257 -10.88 -8.60 -12.72
N LEU A 258 -9.66 -8.05 -12.85
CA LEU A 258 -8.74 -7.78 -11.74
C LEU A 258 -8.51 -6.27 -11.52
N GLY A 259 -8.97 -5.42 -12.44
CA GLY A 259 -8.69 -3.98 -12.43
C GLY A 259 -7.31 -3.60 -12.99
N TYR A 260 -6.47 -4.58 -13.33
CA TYR A 260 -5.14 -4.39 -13.91
C TYR A 260 -4.80 -5.54 -14.88
N THR A 261 -3.81 -5.30 -15.76
CA THR A 261 -3.27 -6.34 -16.65
C THR A 261 -2.00 -6.92 -16.04
N PRO A 262 -1.99 -8.18 -15.59
CA PRO A 262 -0.79 -8.81 -15.03
C PRO A 262 0.30 -9.02 -16.11
N PRO A 263 1.58 -9.15 -15.70
CA PRO A 263 2.65 -9.56 -16.61
C PRO A 263 2.32 -10.87 -17.36
N PRO A 264 2.80 -11.06 -18.59
CA PRO A 264 2.41 -12.22 -19.43
C PRO A 264 2.59 -13.57 -18.73
N GLN A 265 3.69 -13.77 -18.01
CA GLN A 265 3.96 -15.02 -17.28
C GLN A 265 2.95 -15.26 -16.16
N VAL A 266 2.59 -14.20 -15.42
CA VAL A 266 1.58 -14.28 -14.34
C VAL A 266 0.20 -14.54 -14.92
N ALA A 267 -0.15 -13.88 -16.04
CA ALA A 267 -1.40 -14.10 -16.74
C ALA A 267 -1.54 -15.55 -17.22
N GLN A 268 -0.46 -16.11 -17.77
CA GLN A 268 -0.42 -17.51 -18.21
C GLN A 268 -0.64 -18.46 -17.02
N ASN A 269 0.09 -18.28 -15.92
CA ASN A 269 -0.06 -19.11 -14.72
C ASN A 269 -1.48 -19.06 -14.16
N LEU A 270 -2.09 -17.87 -14.08
CA LEU A 270 -3.47 -17.70 -13.62
C LEU A 270 -4.47 -18.44 -14.53
N ASN A 271 -4.27 -18.39 -15.84
CA ASN A 271 -5.11 -19.13 -16.78
C ASN A 271 -4.96 -20.64 -16.60
N GLU A 272 -3.72 -21.14 -16.53
CA GLU A 272 -3.44 -22.56 -16.30
C GLU A 272 -4.08 -23.06 -15.01
N GLN A 273 -3.94 -22.34 -13.93
CA GLN A 273 -4.58 -22.64 -12.64
C GLN A 273 -6.11 -22.60 -12.73
N ALA A 274 -6.68 -21.56 -13.34
CA ALA A 274 -8.13 -21.42 -13.47
C ALA A 274 -8.77 -22.54 -14.33
N PHE A 275 -8.10 -22.96 -15.39
CA PHE A 275 -8.62 -24.00 -16.30
C PHE A 275 -8.28 -25.43 -15.85
N SER A 276 -7.41 -25.58 -14.84
CA SER A 276 -7.13 -26.89 -14.24
C SER A 276 -8.36 -27.49 -13.53
N LEU A 277 -9.38 -26.68 -13.23
CA LEU A 277 -10.59 -27.05 -12.50
C LEU A 277 -11.84 -26.84 -13.38
N LYS A 278 -12.77 -27.79 -13.32
CA LYS A 278 -14.11 -27.63 -13.92
C LYS A 278 -14.96 -26.74 -13.03
N ILE A 279 -15.99 -26.07 -13.60
CA ILE A 279 -16.89 -25.18 -12.84
C ILE A 279 -17.59 -25.91 -11.68
N LYS A 280 -17.92 -27.20 -11.84
CA LYS A 280 -18.51 -28.02 -10.77
C LYS A 280 -17.59 -28.13 -9.54
N HIS A 281 -16.26 -28.24 -9.76
CA HIS A 281 -15.29 -28.34 -8.66
C HIS A 281 -15.25 -27.05 -7.83
N TYR A 282 -15.33 -25.88 -8.46
CA TYR A 282 -15.40 -24.60 -7.74
C TYR A 282 -16.62 -24.55 -6.81
N LYS A 283 -17.79 -25.02 -7.26
CA LYS A 283 -19.00 -25.10 -6.41
C LYS A 283 -18.78 -25.99 -5.18
N GLU A 284 -18.16 -27.15 -5.39
CA GLU A 284 -17.87 -28.11 -4.31
C GLU A 284 -16.83 -27.52 -3.32
N ILE A 285 -15.79 -26.84 -3.84
CA ILE A 285 -14.76 -26.17 -3.06
C ILE A 285 -15.38 -25.07 -2.19
N PHE A 286 -16.20 -24.17 -2.76
CA PHE A 286 -16.84 -23.11 -1.98
C PHE A 286 -17.76 -23.66 -0.90
N ASN A 287 -18.53 -24.70 -1.18
CA ASN A 287 -19.36 -25.35 -0.19
C ASN A 287 -18.54 -25.97 0.96
N LEU A 288 -17.40 -26.60 0.64
CA LEU A 288 -16.49 -27.15 1.65
C LEU A 288 -15.89 -26.04 2.51
N LEU A 289 -15.34 -24.99 1.90
CA LEU A 289 -14.67 -23.90 2.61
C LEU A 289 -15.66 -23.11 3.49
N LEU A 290 -16.84 -22.79 2.98
CA LEU A 290 -17.90 -22.11 3.74
C LEU A 290 -18.35 -22.91 4.97
N LYS A 291 -18.59 -24.21 4.82
CA LYS A 291 -18.93 -25.09 5.96
C LYS A 291 -17.79 -25.15 6.97
N SER A 292 -16.54 -25.23 6.48
CA SER A 292 -15.37 -25.29 7.36
C SER A 292 -15.16 -23.99 8.13
N GLU A 293 -15.36 -22.84 7.48
CA GLU A 293 -15.32 -21.54 8.14
C GLU A 293 -16.38 -21.42 9.24
N TYR A 294 -17.60 -21.85 8.94
CA TYR A 294 -18.70 -21.84 9.89
C TYR A 294 -18.38 -22.69 11.13
N GLU A 295 -17.92 -23.94 10.95
CA GLU A 295 -17.54 -24.83 12.05
C GLU A 295 -16.40 -24.25 12.90
N LEU A 296 -15.35 -23.71 12.26
CA LEU A 296 -14.22 -23.09 12.95
C LEU A 296 -14.62 -21.86 13.79
N LYS A 297 -15.67 -21.13 13.37
CA LYS A 297 -16.16 -19.94 14.08
C LYS A 297 -17.14 -20.28 15.21
N THR A 298 -17.97 -21.30 15.04
CA THR A 298 -19.11 -21.56 15.93
C THR A 298 -18.87 -22.71 16.91
N ASN A 299 -18.02 -23.67 16.58
CA ASN A 299 -17.79 -24.86 17.40
C ASN A 299 -16.56 -24.69 18.30
N SER A 300 -16.78 -24.27 19.55
CA SER A 300 -15.72 -24.04 20.53
C SER A 300 -14.98 -25.32 20.99
N LYS A 301 -15.58 -26.49 20.80
CA LYS A 301 -14.99 -27.79 21.18
C LYS A 301 -14.17 -28.43 20.05
N LEU A 302 -14.10 -27.78 18.91
CA LEU A 302 -13.42 -28.31 17.73
C LEU A 302 -11.91 -28.26 17.89
N ALA A 303 -11.24 -29.39 17.64
CA ALA A 303 -9.79 -29.43 17.45
C ALA A 303 -9.45 -28.76 16.10
N LYS A 304 -9.21 -27.43 16.12
CA LYS A 304 -9.19 -26.58 14.92
C LYS A 304 -8.13 -26.99 13.91
N LYS A 305 -6.92 -27.32 14.39
CA LYS A 305 -5.81 -27.72 13.53
C LYS A 305 -6.08 -29.03 12.81
N GLU A 306 -6.58 -30.04 13.52
CA GLU A 306 -6.92 -31.36 12.98
C GLU A 306 -8.10 -31.26 12.00
N PHE A 307 -9.09 -30.43 12.33
CA PHE A 307 -10.22 -30.15 11.45
C PHE A 307 -9.78 -29.46 10.16
N LEU A 308 -8.87 -28.49 10.25
CA LEU A 308 -8.28 -27.80 9.09
C LEU A 308 -7.55 -28.82 8.19
N ILE A 309 -6.70 -29.69 8.77
CA ILE A 309 -6.00 -30.73 8.01
C ILE A 309 -7.00 -31.64 7.28
N ALA A 310 -8.05 -32.09 7.97
CA ALA A 310 -9.10 -32.89 7.35
C ALA A 310 -9.82 -32.16 6.21
N THR A 311 -10.06 -30.84 6.38
CA THR A 311 -10.64 -29.99 5.33
C THR A 311 -9.71 -29.90 4.11
N LEU A 312 -8.41 -29.70 4.30
CA LEU A 312 -7.44 -29.64 3.21
C LEU A 312 -7.31 -30.95 2.45
N LEU A 313 -7.38 -32.09 3.15
CA LEU A 313 -7.40 -33.41 2.51
C LEU A 313 -8.68 -33.63 1.67
N LYS A 314 -9.83 -33.15 2.14
CA LYS A 314 -11.08 -33.18 1.35
C LYS A 314 -10.98 -32.27 0.14
N LEU A 315 -10.40 -31.06 0.30
CA LEU A 315 -10.15 -30.12 -0.78
C LEU A 315 -9.27 -30.75 -1.88
N ALA A 316 -8.16 -31.39 -1.51
CA ALA A 316 -7.29 -32.09 -2.43
C ALA A 316 -7.99 -33.24 -3.19
N ARG A 317 -8.98 -33.90 -2.57
CA ARG A 317 -9.82 -34.92 -3.24
C ARG A 317 -10.76 -34.31 -4.29
N ILE A 318 -11.41 -33.19 -3.97
CA ILE A 318 -12.26 -32.47 -4.94
C ILE A 318 -11.46 -32.05 -6.16
N ILE A 319 -10.23 -31.57 -5.96
CA ILE A 319 -9.33 -31.16 -7.05
C ILE A 319 -8.91 -32.38 -7.92
N LYS A 320 -8.92 -33.59 -7.34
CA LYS A 320 -8.60 -34.84 -8.03
C LYS A 320 -9.71 -35.39 -8.94
N SER A 321 -10.96 -35.06 -8.64
CA SER A 321 -12.15 -35.61 -9.34
C SER A 321 -12.45 -34.87 -10.64
#